data_5337aa0341ff43580cfd1af51689f1b0
#
_entry.id   5337aa0341ff43580cfd1af51689f1b0
#
_cell.length_a   1.000
_cell.length_b   1.000
_cell.length_c   1.000
_cell.angle_alpha   90.00
_cell.angle_beta   90.00
_cell.angle_gamma   90.00
#
_symmetry.space_group_name_H-M   'P 1'
#
loop_
_entity.id
_entity.type
_entity.pdbx_description
1 polymer ?
#
loop_
_entity_poly.entity_id
_entity_poly.type
_entity_poly.pdbx_seq_one_letter_code
_entity_poly.pdbx_strand_id
1 'polypeptide(L)'
;RRIINYPTRGIGNTTIQKIIDCAQQNSVSLWETILNPIQYGLDVNKGTMTKLFAFRTLISGFIKNVALKDAYELGKEIIEESGVSADIRSGSEPEDLARRENLEEFMSAMQGFVDSGREEGREENVYLTDYLQEVALYTDADKEDDDTPKVTLMTIHAAKGLEFPTVFVVGLEENIFPSPMSASSKREIEEERRLLYVAITRAERHCIDRKSTRLNSSHSDR
;
A
#
# COMPACT_ATOMS: atom_id res chain seq x y z
N ARG A 1 -1.46 16.08 1.60
CA ARG A 1 -2.88 16.01 1.25
C ARG A 1 -3.53 14.69 1.62
N ARG A 2 -2.93 13.54 1.28
CA ARG A 2 -3.55 12.20 1.43
C ARG A 2 -3.91 11.82 2.87
N ILE A 3 -3.07 12.19 3.84
CA ILE A 3 -3.21 11.73 5.23
C ILE A 3 -4.08 12.66 6.12
N ILE A 4 -4.38 13.88 5.71
CA ILE A 4 -5.03 14.87 6.60
C ILE A 4 -6.45 14.46 7.00
N ASN A 5 -7.16 13.75 6.13
CA ASN A 5 -8.52 13.26 6.37
C ASN A 5 -8.64 11.73 6.19
N TYR A 6 -7.56 10.99 6.32
CA TYR A 6 -7.56 9.54 6.34
C TYR A 6 -6.79 9.00 7.56
N PRO A 7 -7.44 8.19 8.41
CA PRO A 7 -8.89 7.95 8.50
C PRO A 7 -9.69 9.24 8.69
N THR A 8 -11.01 9.16 8.48
CA THR A 8 -11.88 10.35 8.44
C THR A 8 -11.77 11.21 9.71
N ARG A 9 -11.30 12.47 9.55
CA ARG A 9 -11.16 13.47 10.63
C ARG A 9 -12.12 14.65 10.48
N GLY A 10 -13.02 14.59 9.48
CA GLY A 10 -13.94 15.68 9.17
C GLY A 10 -13.27 16.96 8.68
N ILE A 11 -12.11 16.81 8.01
CA ILE A 11 -11.39 17.89 7.30
C ILE A 11 -11.66 17.69 5.80
N GLY A 12 -12.69 18.37 5.30
CA GLY A 12 -13.15 18.21 3.91
C GLY A 12 -12.29 18.95 2.89
N ASN A 13 -12.55 18.70 1.61
CA ASN A 13 -11.81 19.26 0.48
C ASN A 13 -11.81 20.80 0.47
N THR A 14 -12.90 21.44 0.89
CA THR A 14 -12.98 22.91 1.01
C THR A 14 -11.94 23.46 1.99
N THR A 15 -11.74 22.79 3.13
CA THR A 15 -10.72 23.16 4.10
C THR A 15 -9.32 22.96 3.54
N ILE A 16 -9.11 21.82 2.86
CA ILE A 16 -7.82 21.52 2.22
C ILE A 16 -7.48 22.58 1.18
N GLN A 17 -8.45 23.02 0.38
CA GLN A 17 -8.24 24.10 -0.58
C GLN A 17 -7.86 25.42 0.10
N LYS A 18 -8.56 25.80 1.19
CA LYS A 18 -8.20 27.00 1.98
C LYS A 18 -6.77 26.94 2.53
N ILE A 19 -6.32 25.76 2.97
CA ILE A 19 -4.93 25.57 3.43
C ILE A 19 -3.95 25.75 2.27
N ILE A 20 -4.27 25.23 1.08
CA ILE A 20 -3.44 25.37 -0.11
C ILE A 20 -3.32 26.85 -0.52
N ASP A 21 -4.45 27.55 -0.61
CA ASP A 21 -4.49 28.96 -1.01
C ASP A 21 -3.73 29.83 -0.02
N CYS A 22 -3.91 29.59 1.28
CA CYS A 22 -3.20 30.27 2.35
C CYS A 22 -1.67 30.02 2.29
N ALA A 23 -1.25 28.77 2.07
CA ALA A 23 0.15 28.40 1.92
C ALA A 23 0.80 29.10 0.72
N GLN A 24 0.10 29.14 -0.42
CA GLN A 24 0.56 29.83 -1.64
C GLN A 24 0.69 31.33 -1.44
N GLN A 25 -0.31 31.97 -0.83
CA GLN A 25 -0.31 33.42 -0.55
C GLN A 25 0.85 33.84 0.35
N ASN A 26 1.21 33.00 1.30
CA ASN A 26 2.30 33.28 2.25
C ASN A 26 3.65 32.66 1.82
N SER A 27 3.72 31.96 0.68
CA SER A 27 4.93 31.26 0.19
C SER A 27 5.52 30.28 1.21
N VAL A 28 4.66 29.57 1.95
CA VAL A 28 5.05 28.58 2.95
C VAL A 28 4.52 27.19 2.61
N SER A 29 5.01 26.17 3.30
CA SER A 29 4.51 24.80 3.12
C SER A 29 3.10 24.62 3.70
N LEU A 30 2.38 23.59 3.23
CA LEU A 30 1.07 23.22 3.81
C LEU A 30 1.21 22.87 5.29
N TRP A 31 2.31 22.25 5.67
CA TRP A 31 2.56 21.90 7.06
C TRP A 31 2.79 23.11 7.93
N GLU A 32 3.56 24.08 7.46
CA GLU A 32 3.79 25.34 8.15
C GLU A 32 2.49 26.12 8.37
N THR A 33 1.60 26.14 7.37
CA THR A 33 0.26 26.74 7.50
C THR A 33 -0.58 26.04 8.57
N ILE A 34 -0.48 24.70 8.69
CA ILE A 34 -1.19 23.94 9.74
C ILE A 34 -0.57 24.16 11.12
N LEU A 35 0.75 24.32 11.18
CA LEU A 35 1.45 24.64 12.44
C LEU A 35 1.02 26.00 13.01
N ASN A 36 0.92 27.00 12.14
CA ASN A 36 0.70 28.40 12.53
C ASN A 36 -0.49 29.03 11.78
N PRO A 37 -1.71 28.44 11.87
CA PRO A 37 -2.84 28.86 11.05
C PRO A 37 -3.31 30.28 11.32
N ILE A 38 -3.18 30.77 12.57
CA ILE A 38 -3.55 32.13 12.97
C ILE A 38 -2.55 33.12 12.41
N GLN A 39 -1.26 32.81 12.47
CA GLN A 39 -0.19 33.68 11.97
C GLN A 39 -0.32 33.97 10.48
N TYR A 40 -0.69 32.92 9.71
CA TYR A 40 -0.85 33.02 8.24
C TYR A 40 -2.26 33.42 7.81
N GLY A 41 -3.16 33.70 8.74
CA GLY A 41 -4.51 34.21 8.44
C GLY A 41 -5.41 33.14 7.81
N LEU A 42 -5.25 31.85 8.17
CA LEU A 42 -6.10 30.77 7.66
C LEU A 42 -7.54 30.96 8.12
N ASP A 43 -8.43 31.29 7.18
CA ASP A 43 -9.86 31.52 7.45
C ASP A 43 -10.66 30.21 7.46
N VAL A 44 -10.82 29.64 8.64
CA VAL A 44 -11.67 28.47 8.90
C VAL A 44 -12.47 28.66 10.18
N ASN A 45 -13.62 27.99 10.28
CA ASN A 45 -14.44 28.07 11.49
C ASN A 45 -13.76 27.39 12.69
N LYS A 46 -14.25 27.69 13.89
CA LYS A 46 -13.70 27.20 15.17
C LYS A 46 -13.67 25.66 15.23
N GLY A 47 -14.70 24.98 14.74
CA GLY A 47 -14.74 23.51 14.73
C GLY A 47 -13.69 22.90 13.82
N THR A 48 -13.47 23.47 12.65
CA THR A 48 -12.39 23.08 11.73
C THR A 48 -11.02 23.37 12.31
N MET A 49 -10.84 24.50 12.97
CA MET A 49 -9.59 24.85 13.65
C MET A 49 -9.23 23.81 14.74
N THR A 50 -10.21 23.37 15.53
CA THR A 50 -9.98 22.31 16.54
C THR A 50 -9.52 21.00 15.88
N LYS A 51 -10.10 20.60 14.74
CA LYS A 51 -9.68 19.41 14.01
C LYS A 51 -8.26 19.53 13.45
N LEU A 52 -7.90 20.70 12.94
CA LEU A 52 -6.53 20.97 12.46
C LEU A 52 -5.53 20.94 13.61
N PHE A 53 -5.86 21.47 14.77
CA PHE A 53 -5.01 21.38 15.96
C PHE A 53 -4.82 19.94 16.44
N ALA A 54 -5.89 19.12 16.43
CA ALA A 54 -5.78 17.73 16.78
C ALA A 54 -4.84 16.98 15.79
N PHE A 55 -5.01 17.19 14.49
CA PHE A 55 -4.13 16.64 13.47
C PHE A 55 -2.69 17.12 13.63
N ARG A 56 -2.47 18.40 13.89
CA ARG A 56 -1.14 18.96 14.16
C ARG A 56 -0.48 18.29 15.36
N THR A 57 -1.21 18.13 16.45
CA THR A 57 -0.70 17.50 17.69
C THR A 57 -0.29 16.06 17.42
N LEU A 58 -1.12 15.28 16.72
CA LEU A 58 -0.84 13.90 16.33
C LEU A 58 0.47 13.80 15.53
N ILE A 59 0.58 14.54 14.43
CA ILE A 59 1.77 14.47 13.56
C ILE A 59 3.02 15.01 14.28
N SER A 60 2.90 16.08 15.08
CA SER A 60 4.03 16.59 15.86
C SER A 60 4.51 15.61 16.92
N GLY A 61 3.60 14.77 17.46
CA GLY A 61 3.95 13.66 18.34
C GLY A 61 4.85 12.65 17.64
N PHE A 62 4.43 12.18 16.47
CA PHE A 62 5.23 11.25 15.66
C PHE A 62 6.60 11.82 15.28
N ILE A 63 6.65 13.07 14.83
CA ILE A 63 7.91 13.74 14.47
C ILE A 63 8.91 13.76 15.62
N LYS A 64 8.44 13.98 16.85
CA LYS A 64 9.32 13.94 18.05
C LYS A 64 9.92 12.57 18.29
N ASN A 65 9.21 11.52 17.93
CA ASN A 65 9.59 10.13 18.19
C ASN A 65 10.47 9.53 17.09
N VAL A 66 10.66 10.22 15.94
CA VAL A 66 11.43 9.70 14.78
C VAL A 66 12.86 9.28 15.13
N ALA A 67 13.52 10.00 16.04
CA ALA A 67 14.90 9.71 16.47
C ALA A 67 14.97 8.99 17.83
N LEU A 68 13.81 8.64 18.42
CA LEU A 68 13.74 8.06 19.77
C LEU A 68 13.27 6.61 19.75
N LYS A 69 12.49 6.22 18.75
CA LYS A 69 11.88 4.91 18.60
C LYS A 69 12.40 4.22 17.35
N ASP A 70 12.56 2.93 17.41
CA ASP A 70 12.89 2.13 16.23
C ASP A 70 11.73 2.09 15.21
N ALA A 71 11.98 1.50 14.05
CA ALA A 71 11.03 1.45 12.96
C ALA A 71 9.71 0.77 13.35
N TYR A 72 9.79 -0.33 14.12
CA TYR A 72 8.61 -1.08 14.55
C TYR A 72 7.81 -0.33 15.61
N GLU A 73 8.47 0.20 16.65
CA GLU A 73 7.81 0.95 17.72
C GLU A 73 7.10 2.20 17.19
N LEU A 74 7.79 2.98 16.34
CA LEU A 74 7.20 4.18 15.75
C LEU A 74 6.12 3.82 14.71
N GLY A 75 6.35 2.81 13.89
CA GLY A 75 5.38 2.34 12.91
C GLY A 75 4.08 1.88 13.58
N LYS A 76 4.19 1.11 14.66
CA LYS A 76 3.06 0.67 15.48
C LYS A 76 2.29 1.85 16.08
N GLU A 77 2.99 2.80 16.70
CA GLU A 77 2.40 4.01 17.25
C GLU A 77 1.63 4.81 16.17
N ILE A 78 2.23 5.00 15.00
CA ILE A 78 1.58 5.70 13.88
C ILE A 78 0.30 4.97 13.45
N ILE A 79 0.34 3.66 13.29
CA ILE A 79 -0.80 2.85 12.83
C ILE A 79 -1.94 2.87 13.85
N GLU A 80 -1.62 2.78 15.15
CA GLU A 80 -2.61 2.75 16.23
C GLU A 80 -3.19 4.16 16.48
N GLU A 81 -2.35 5.15 16.74
CA GLU A 81 -2.80 6.49 17.14
C GLU A 81 -3.39 7.31 15.97
N SER A 82 -2.97 7.05 14.74
CA SER A 82 -3.62 7.69 13.58
C SER A 82 -5.04 7.20 13.34
N GLY A 83 -5.42 6.05 13.91
CA GLY A 83 -6.70 5.40 13.70
C GLY A 83 -6.77 4.47 12.48
N VAL A 84 -5.67 4.29 11.74
CA VAL A 84 -5.60 3.40 10.56
C VAL A 84 -5.94 1.96 10.95
N SER A 85 -5.41 1.47 12.08
CA SER A 85 -5.72 0.14 12.59
C SER A 85 -7.20 -0.04 12.91
N ALA A 86 -7.83 0.96 13.52
CA ALA A 86 -9.26 0.93 13.84
C ALA A 86 -10.13 0.95 12.56
N ASP A 87 -9.76 1.77 11.58
CA ASP A 87 -10.43 1.87 10.29
C ASP A 87 -10.39 0.53 9.54
N ILE A 88 -9.23 -0.09 9.42
CA ILE A 88 -9.04 -1.39 8.77
C ILE A 88 -9.81 -2.51 9.51
N ARG A 89 -9.87 -2.47 10.84
CA ARG A 89 -10.58 -3.48 11.64
C ARG A 89 -12.09 -3.31 11.67
N SER A 90 -12.62 -2.16 11.29
CA SER A 90 -14.05 -1.88 11.32
C SER A 90 -14.84 -2.59 10.23
N GLY A 91 -14.21 -2.93 9.11
CA GLY A 91 -14.83 -3.62 8.00
C GLY A 91 -14.95 -5.13 8.21
N SER A 92 -15.86 -5.78 7.51
CA SER A 92 -16.11 -7.23 7.56
C SER A 92 -16.10 -7.90 6.18
N GLU A 93 -15.88 -7.13 5.13
CA GLU A 93 -15.82 -7.63 3.76
C GLU A 93 -14.49 -8.39 3.51
N PRO A 94 -14.44 -9.27 2.50
CA PRO A 94 -13.21 -10.01 2.14
C PRO A 94 -12.02 -9.09 1.88
N GLU A 95 -12.24 -7.91 1.31
CA GLU A 95 -11.20 -6.90 1.08
C GLU A 95 -10.63 -6.35 2.40
N ASP A 96 -11.47 -6.23 3.43
CA ASP A 96 -11.01 -5.76 4.75
C ASP A 96 -10.17 -6.81 5.46
N LEU A 97 -10.46 -8.10 5.23
CA LEU A 97 -9.61 -9.20 5.71
C LEU A 97 -8.22 -9.12 5.08
N ALA A 98 -8.16 -8.98 3.74
CA ALA A 98 -6.90 -8.83 3.03
C ALA A 98 -6.10 -7.59 3.50
N ARG A 99 -6.78 -6.48 3.80
CA ARG A 99 -6.12 -5.29 4.37
C ARG A 99 -5.53 -5.54 5.76
N ARG A 100 -6.21 -6.36 6.59
CA ARG A 100 -5.68 -6.76 7.91
C ARG A 100 -4.45 -7.62 7.77
N GLU A 101 -4.50 -8.64 6.91
CA GLU A 101 -3.35 -9.51 6.62
C GLU A 101 -2.17 -8.69 6.10
N ASN A 102 -2.39 -7.78 5.15
CA ASN A 102 -1.34 -6.87 4.66
C ASN A 102 -0.77 -5.97 5.76
N LEU A 103 -1.60 -5.50 6.69
CA LEU A 103 -1.12 -4.70 7.82
C LEU A 103 -0.26 -5.51 8.78
N GLU A 104 -0.65 -6.75 9.07
CA GLU A 104 0.11 -7.67 9.92
C GLU A 104 1.44 -8.05 9.26
N GLU A 105 1.43 -8.32 7.96
CA GLU A 105 2.64 -8.60 7.18
C GLU A 105 3.58 -7.39 7.17
N PHE A 106 3.05 -6.19 6.95
CA PHE A 106 3.82 -4.95 7.00
C PHE A 106 4.46 -4.72 8.38
N MET A 107 3.71 -4.97 9.47
CA MET A 107 4.25 -4.88 10.82
C MET A 107 5.34 -5.92 11.08
N SER A 108 5.15 -7.14 10.59
CA SER A 108 6.16 -8.21 10.69
C SER A 108 7.44 -7.87 9.92
N ALA A 109 7.30 -7.26 8.74
CA ALA A 109 8.45 -6.81 7.95
C ALA A 109 9.27 -5.72 8.69
N MET A 110 8.60 -4.75 9.31
CA MET A 110 9.29 -3.74 10.13
C MET A 110 9.98 -4.36 11.35
N GLN A 111 9.34 -5.33 12.01
CA GLN A 111 9.96 -6.03 13.14
C GLN A 111 11.21 -6.79 12.66
N GLY A 112 11.11 -7.55 11.57
CA GLY A 112 12.24 -8.28 10.99
C GLY A 112 13.41 -7.37 10.62
N PHE A 113 13.14 -6.18 10.07
CA PHE A 113 14.16 -5.17 9.79
C PHE A 113 14.91 -4.73 11.06
N VAL A 114 14.17 -4.43 12.13
CA VAL A 114 14.76 -4.03 13.42
C VAL A 114 15.59 -5.16 14.03
N ASP A 115 15.05 -6.39 14.04
CA ASP A 115 15.73 -7.54 14.63
C ASP A 115 17.02 -7.87 13.85
N SER A 116 16.98 -7.91 12.52
CA SER A 116 18.17 -8.10 11.67
C SER A 116 19.22 -7.01 11.87
N GLY A 117 18.79 -5.76 11.97
CA GLY A 117 19.69 -4.63 12.22
C GLY A 117 20.42 -4.76 13.57
N ARG A 118 19.74 -5.20 14.61
CA ARG A 118 20.30 -5.44 15.92
C ARG A 118 21.28 -6.63 15.93
N GLU A 119 20.92 -7.73 15.28
CA GLU A 119 21.80 -8.90 15.13
C GLU A 119 23.09 -8.56 14.39
N GLU A 120 23.04 -7.66 13.42
CA GLU A 120 24.20 -7.18 12.67
C GLU A 120 24.99 -6.08 13.40
N GLY A 121 24.58 -5.67 14.60
CA GLY A 121 25.23 -4.61 15.38
C GLY A 121 24.97 -3.19 14.84
N ARG A 122 23.91 -3.00 14.05
CA ARG A 122 23.50 -1.71 13.48
C ARG A 122 22.45 -1.02 14.37
N GLU A 123 22.70 -0.91 15.67
CA GLU A 123 21.73 -0.35 16.63
C GLU A 123 21.31 1.10 16.33
N GLU A 124 22.15 1.87 15.63
CA GLU A 124 21.88 3.27 15.24
C GLU A 124 21.10 3.41 13.92
N ASN A 125 20.88 2.31 13.18
CA ASN A 125 20.28 2.34 11.84
C ASN A 125 19.02 1.45 11.76
N VAL A 126 18.18 1.48 12.76
CA VAL A 126 16.93 0.71 12.83
C VAL A 126 15.69 1.60 12.95
N TYR A 127 15.85 2.88 12.60
CA TYR A 127 14.76 3.85 12.63
C TYR A 127 13.80 3.72 11.43
N LEU A 128 12.63 4.29 11.56
CA LEU A 128 11.63 4.29 10.47
C LEU A 128 12.16 4.93 9.18
N THR A 129 13.02 5.94 9.28
CA THR A 129 13.67 6.56 8.12
C THR A 129 14.55 5.59 7.36
N ASP A 130 15.29 4.73 8.06
CA ASP A 130 16.20 3.75 7.46
C ASP A 130 15.39 2.63 6.78
N TYR A 131 14.35 2.13 7.45
CA TYR A 131 13.40 1.19 6.86
C TYR A 131 12.78 1.70 5.57
N LEU A 132 12.31 2.95 5.56
CA LEU A 132 11.71 3.55 4.37
C LEU A 132 12.72 3.75 3.22
N GLN A 133 14.00 4.02 3.53
CA GLN A 133 15.06 4.07 2.52
C GLN A 133 15.32 2.69 1.93
N GLU A 134 15.38 1.65 2.76
CA GLU A 134 15.56 0.27 2.27
C GLU A 134 14.41 -0.15 1.35
N VAL A 135 13.16 0.07 1.77
CA VAL A 135 11.97 -0.21 0.93
C VAL A 135 12.00 0.57 -0.39
N ALA A 136 12.46 1.83 -0.38
CA ALA A 136 12.57 2.63 -1.60
C ALA A 136 13.64 2.06 -2.54
N LEU A 137 14.76 1.59 -2.02
CA LEU A 137 15.83 0.95 -2.82
C LEU A 137 15.34 -0.35 -3.47
N TYR A 138 14.60 -1.19 -2.75
CA TYR A 138 14.00 -2.40 -3.34
C TYR A 138 13.04 -2.05 -4.49
N THR A 139 12.21 -1.03 -4.31
CA THR A 139 11.24 -0.60 -5.34
C THR A 139 11.95 -0.02 -6.59
N ASP A 140 13.11 0.60 -6.44
CA ASP A 140 13.88 1.15 -7.55
C ASP A 140 14.75 0.08 -8.22
N ALA A 141 15.28 -0.88 -7.48
CA ALA A 141 16.00 -2.04 -8.03
C ALA A 141 15.10 -2.92 -8.92
N ASP A 142 13.80 -3.00 -8.60
CA ASP A 142 12.81 -3.66 -9.47
C ASP A 142 12.60 -2.94 -10.81
N LYS A 143 13.03 -1.68 -10.93
CA LYS A 143 12.91 -0.87 -12.14
C LYS A 143 14.20 -0.83 -12.98
N GLU A 144 15.33 -1.26 -12.43
CA GLU A 144 16.56 -1.34 -13.22
C GLU A 144 16.40 -2.45 -14.26
N ASP A 145 16.55 -2.06 -15.54
CA ASP A 145 16.67 -2.95 -16.69
C ASP A 145 17.97 -3.74 -16.52
N ASP A 146 17.89 -4.79 -15.73
CA ASP A 146 18.95 -5.77 -15.64
C ASP A 146 18.85 -6.69 -16.87
N ASP A 147 19.79 -6.56 -17.80
CA ASP A 147 19.92 -7.38 -19.01
C ASP A 147 20.18 -8.88 -18.70
N THR A 148 20.16 -9.27 -17.43
CA THR A 148 20.30 -10.68 -17.05
C THR A 148 19.04 -11.46 -17.40
N PRO A 149 19.18 -12.68 -17.95
CA PRO A 149 18.04 -13.56 -18.18
C PRO A 149 17.28 -13.84 -16.88
N LYS A 150 16.05 -13.36 -16.79
CA LYS A 150 15.21 -13.51 -15.59
C LYS A 150 13.80 -13.98 -15.94
N VAL A 151 13.17 -14.65 -14.99
CA VAL A 151 11.74 -14.96 -15.04
C VAL A 151 11.00 -13.94 -14.17
N THR A 152 10.15 -13.15 -14.78
CA THR A 152 9.36 -12.13 -14.08
C THR A 152 8.01 -12.70 -13.69
N LEU A 153 7.66 -12.65 -12.41
CA LEU A 153 6.34 -13.03 -11.89
C LEU A 153 5.52 -11.76 -11.67
N MET A 154 4.31 -11.74 -12.22
CA MET A 154 3.42 -10.58 -12.07
C MET A 154 1.96 -10.97 -12.20
N THR A 155 1.07 -10.08 -11.77
CA THR A 155 -0.36 -10.20 -12.04
C THR A 155 -0.68 -9.79 -13.48
N ILE A 156 -1.82 -10.26 -14.01
CA ILE A 156 -2.29 -9.86 -15.35
C ILE A 156 -2.50 -8.32 -15.41
N HIS A 157 -2.95 -7.71 -14.31
CA HIS A 157 -3.11 -6.26 -14.24
C HIS A 157 -1.78 -5.52 -14.33
N ALA A 158 -0.75 -6.01 -13.65
CA ALA A 158 0.59 -5.43 -13.71
C ALA A 158 1.24 -5.58 -15.09
N ALA A 159 0.87 -6.63 -15.85
CA ALA A 159 1.37 -6.88 -17.19
C ALA A 159 0.78 -5.94 -18.26
N LYS A 160 -0.22 -5.12 -17.92
CA LYS A 160 -0.86 -4.21 -18.89
C LYS A 160 0.14 -3.18 -19.41
N GLY A 161 0.36 -3.19 -20.73
CA GLY A 161 1.28 -2.27 -21.41
C GLY A 161 2.72 -2.79 -21.54
N LEU A 162 3.03 -3.94 -20.94
CA LEU A 162 4.31 -4.61 -21.09
C LEU A 162 4.21 -5.68 -22.18
N GLU A 163 5.35 -6.09 -22.77
CA GLU A 163 5.43 -7.18 -23.76
C GLU A 163 6.64 -8.06 -23.45
N PHE A 164 6.50 -9.37 -23.68
CA PHE A 164 7.52 -10.36 -23.36
C PHE A 164 7.64 -11.38 -24.50
N PRO A 165 8.85 -11.84 -24.84
CA PRO A 165 9.02 -12.87 -25.87
C PRO A 165 8.24 -14.16 -25.61
N THR A 166 8.13 -14.56 -24.34
CA THR A 166 7.39 -15.74 -23.90
C THR A 166 6.62 -15.45 -22.62
N VAL A 167 5.33 -15.79 -22.60
CA VAL A 167 4.44 -15.62 -21.45
C VAL A 167 3.88 -16.98 -21.04
N PHE A 168 4.02 -17.32 -19.77
CA PHE A 168 3.35 -18.44 -19.14
C PHE A 168 2.13 -17.92 -18.38
N VAL A 169 0.93 -18.29 -18.81
CA VAL A 169 -0.29 -18.00 -18.07
C VAL A 169 -0.59 -19.20 -17.19
N VAL A 170 -0.56 -19.00 -15.88
CA VAL A 170 -0.77 -20.07 -14.90
C VAL A 170 -2.09 -19.85 -14.15
N GLY A 171 -2.68 -20.94 -13.64
CA GLY A 171 -3.92 -20.86 -12.86
C GLY A 171 -5.20 -20.70 -13.69
N LEU A 172 -5.20 -21.02 -14.99
CA LEU A 172 -6.41 -21.08 -15.80
C LEU A 172 -7.23 -22.35 -15.45
N GLU A 173 -7.79 -22.33 -14.24
CA GLU A 173 -8.55 -23.47 -13.69
C GLU A 173 -9.85 -22.98 -13.06
N GLU A 174 -10.85 -23.86 -13.03
CA GLU A 174 -12.11 -23.56 -12.33
C GLU A 174 -11.85 -23.15 -10.87
N ASN A 175 -12.53 -22.12 -10.42
CA ASN A 175 -12.39 -21.53 -9.09
C ASN A 175 -11.04 -20.81 -8.80
N ILE A 176 -10.19 -20.62 -9.82
CA ILE A 176 -9.03 -19.74 -9.76
C ILE A 176 -9.19 -18.61 -10.78
N PHE A 177 -9.37 -18.99 -12.06
CA PHE A 177 -9.64 -18.06 -13.14
C PHE A 177 -10.59 -18.71 -14.18
N PRO A 178 -11.85 -18.20 -14.30
CA PRO A 178 -12.42 -17.08 -13.57
C PRO A 178 -12.60 -17.35 -12.08
N SER A 179 -12.53 -16.28 -11.28
CA SER A 179 -12.73 -16.33 -9.83
C SER A 179 -14.16 -16.81 -9.49
N PRO A 180 -14.38 -17.58 -8.40
CA PRO A 180 -15.72 -17.96 -7.95
C PRO A 180 -16.63 -16.76 -7.71
N MET A 181 -16.07 -15.63 -7.29
CA MET A 181 -16.82 -14.40 -7.06
C MET A 181 -17.31 -13.81 -8.38
N SER A 182 -16.52 -13.87 -9.44
CA SER A 182 -16.86 -13.37 -10.76
C SER A 182 -17.87 -14.29 -11.48
N ALA A 183 -17.96 -15.57 -11.10
CA ALA A 183 -18.84 -16.55 -11.74
C ALA A 183 -20.35 -16.24 -11.57
N SER A 184 -20.72 -15.44 -10.59
CA SER A 184 -22.11 -15.07 -10.28
C SER A 184 -22.67 -13.92 -11.14
N SER A 185 -21.81 -13.16 -11.82
CA SER A 185 -22.18 -11.95 -12.58
C SER A 185 -21.69 -12.02 -14.02
N LYS A 186 -22.61 -11.88 -14.98
CA LYS A 186 -22.26 -11.83 -16.40
C LYS A 186 -21.28 -10.70 -16.74
N ARG A 187 -21.35 -9.59 -16.04
CA ARG A 187 -20.44 -8.45 -16.21
C ARG A 187 -19.03 -8.77 -15.71
N GLU A 188 -18.94 -9.45 -14.59
CA GLU A 188 -17.65 -9.84 -13.99
C GLU A 188 -16.94 -10.91 -14.82
N ILE A 189 -17.70 -11.89 -15.35
CA ILE A 189 -17.15 -12.88 -16.31
C ILE A 189 -16.61 -12.19 -17.57
N GLU A 190 -17.29 -11.16 -18.08
CA GLU A 190 -16.78 -10.37 -19.22
C GLU A 190 -15.49 -9.64 -18.87
N GLU A 191 -15.32 -9.17 -17.65
CA GLU A 191 -14.08 -8.52 -17.20
C GLU A 191 -12.95 -9.54 -17.06
N GLU A 192 -13.20 -10.72 -16.49
CA GLU A 192 -12.23 -11.83 -16.45
C GLU A 192 -11.78 -12.23 -17.86
N ARG A 193 -12.73 -12.28 -18.82
CA ARG A 193 -12.41 -12.55 -20.23
C ARG A 193 -11.48 -11.46 -20.82
N ARG A 194 -11.69 -10.20 -20.47
CA ARG A 194 -10.81 -9.10 -20.89
C ARG A 194 -9.43 -9.23 -20.28
N LEU A 195 -9.35 -9.62 -19.01
CA LEU A 195 -8.07 -9.89 -18.37
C LEU A 195 -7.31 -11.03 -19.05
N LEU A 196 -7.99 -12.13 -19.40
CA LEU A 196 -7.38 -13.21 -20.18
C LEU A 196 -6.86 -12.71 -21.52
N TYR A 197 -7.63 -11.90 -22.23
CA TYR A 197 -7.19 -11.27 -23.46
C TYR A 197 -5.92 -10.43 -23.26
N VAL A 198 -5.86 -9.65 -22.19
CA VAL A 198 -4.65 -8.88 -21.83
C VAL A 198 -3.48 -9.82 -21.63
N ALA A 199 -3.63 -10.89 -20.84
CA ALA A 199 -2.55 -11.85 -20.57
C ALA A 199 -1.99 -12.46 -21.87
N ILE A 200 -2.85 -12.93 -22.76
CA ILE A 200 -2.46 -13.55 -24.04
C ILE A 200 -1.74 -12.53 -24.95
N THR A 201 -2.23 -11.30 -24.99
CA THR A 201 -1.65 -10.25 -25.85
C THR A 201 -0.33 -9.67 -25.31
N ARG A 202 0.14 -10.10 -24.14
CA ARG A 202 1.49 -9.76 -23.64
C ARG A 202 2.60 -10.58 -24.27
N ALA A 203 2.26 -11.67 -24.95
CA ALA A 203 3.23 -12.53 -25.60
C ALA A 203 3.56 -12.03 -27.02
N GLU A 204 4.83 -11.73 -27.26
CA GLU A 204 5.33 -11.41 -28.61
C GLU A 204 5.41 -12.65 -29.53
N ARG A 205 5.83 -13.78 -28.98
CA ARG A 205 6.13 -15.00 -29.74
C ARG A 205 5.41 -16.23 -29.20
N HIS A 206 5.47 -16.47 -27.90
CA HIS A 206 4.96 -17.70 -27.29
C HIS A 206 4.07 -17.40 -26.10
N CYS A 207 2.82 -17.84 -26.16
CA CYS A 207 1.93 -17.86 -25.01
C CYS A 207 1.66 -19.32 -24.62
N ILE A 208 1.97 -19.69 -23.39
CA ILE A 208 1.89 -21.05 -22.88
C ILE A 208 0.92 -21.08 -21.72
N ASP A 209 -0.17 -21.81 -21.88
CA ASP A 209 -1.09 -22.13 -20.79
C ASP A 209 -0.56 -23.34 -20.01
N ARG A 210 -0.46 -23.19 -18.69
CA ARG A 210 -0.11 -24.28 -17.77
C ARG A 210 -1.26 -24.52 -16.80
N LYS A 211 -2.03 -25.56 -17.09
CA LYS A 211 -2.97 -26.12 -16.13
C LYS A 211 -2.22 -26.84 -15.01
N SER A 212 -2.52 -26.52 -13.75
CA SER A 212 -2.00 -27.26 -12.60
C SER A 212 -2.64 -28.64 -12.59
N THR A 213 -1.84 -29.67 -12.74
CA THR A 213 -2.32 -31.06 -12.56
C THR A 213 -2.33 -31.32 -11.06
N ARG A 214 -3.46 -31.10 -10.38
CA ARG A 214 -3.66 -31.69 -9.06
C ARG A 214 -3.67 -33.20 -9.24
N LEU A 215 -2.64 -33.87 -8.77
CA LEU A 215 -2.67 -35.33 -8.57
C LEU A 215 -3.81 -35.63 -7.60
N ASN A 216 -4.92 -36.11 -8.10
CA ASN A 216 -5.95 -36.72 -7.28
C ASN A 216 -5.34 -37.98 -6.63
N SER A 217 -4.79 -37.82 -5.44
CA SER A 217 -4.48 -38.96 -4.56
C SER A 217 -5.77 -39.41 -3.86
N SER A 218 -6.66 -40.02 -4.63
CA SER A 218 -7.78 -40.80 -4.10
C SER A 218 -8.03 -42.00 -5.04
N HIS A 219 -7.14 -42.95 -4.97
CA HIS A 219 -7.49 -44.32 -5.17
C HIS A 219 -6.95 -45.09 -3.98
N SER A 220 -7.78 -45.18 -2.94
CA SER A 220 -7.70 -46.24 -1.99
C SER A 220 -8.45 -47.46 -2.57
N ASP A 221 -7.76 -48.54 -2.66
CA ASP A 221 -8.13 -49.91 -2.39
C ASP A 221 -9.50 -50.45 -2.84
N ARG A 222 -9.42 -51.35 -3.78
CA ARG A 222 -9.91 -52.75 -3.51
C ARG A 222 -9.05 -53.77 -4.20
#